data_4212f4ea6ba64a0989686b62e25b0b92
#
_entry.id   4212f4ea6ba64a0989686b62e25b0b92
#
_cell.length_a   1.000
_cell.length_b   1.000
_cell.length_c   1.000
_cell.angle_alpha   90.00
_cell.angle_beta   90.00
_cell.angle_gamma   90.00
#
_symmetry.space_group_name_H-M   'P 1'
#
loop_
_entity.id
_entity.type
_entity.pdbx_description
1 polymer ?
#
loop_
_entity_poly.entity_id
_entity_poly.type
_entity_poly.pdbx_seq_one_letter_code
_entity_poly.pdbx_strand_id
1 'polypeptide(L)'
;MNKRTTSSCLALACLTLAWTAHAGPAPDTLAPSATGITTLRCGTLIDGRSATSRRDVAIRIEDGRIVAVGAFAPGAAGTVIDRSQDTCLPGLIDAHAHVLIKTDDYQVDHLRRSSGYKALRGLNVVQEMLWSGWTTVRILGDADVAYAHFDVRTAIQEGLFSGPRLTGAGHYFSITGGGGDLNFIAPEHQVAGDGLVVDGVDAVRKAVREEIKHGSDWIKVLASGAMMSAGNDPNRAHFSPDELAAIVDEATRLGVPVAAHAHSAAGIKASILAGARTIEHGTFMDDESIRLLKEKGVYLVPTLYVGDYYLNEQPGSEAQAKMNELTRKYRAQHIAAVGKAIKAGVNVTVGTDYVGFPVKQGVRELGLLVEAGMTPMQAIQAATRVNAELLGWQDHVGTVEAGKLADIIAVPGDPLHDLSMLEKVSFVMLGGREVLRP
;
A
#
# COMPACT_ATOMS: atom_id res chain seq x y z
N MET A 1 6.66 -37.61 -59.46
CA MET A 1 6.88 -37.90 -58.03
C MET A 1 6.99 -36.57 -57.28
N ASN A 2 5.85 -36.08 -56.73
CA ASN A 2 5.78 -34.82 -56.03
C ASN A 2 5.95 -35.07 -54.51
N LYS A 3 7.01 -34.52 -53.94
CA LYS A 3 7.18 -34.47 -52.46
C LYS A 3 6.49 -33.22 -51.93
N ARG A 4 5.41 -33.37 -51.20
CA ARG A 4 4.78 -32.33 -50.41
C ARG A 4 5.56 -32.19 -49.08
N THR A 5 6.13 -31.03 -48.85
CA THR A 5 6.68 -30.61 -47.56
C THR A 5 5.55 -30.00 -46.72
N THR A 6 5.19 -30.64 -45.62
CA THR A 6 4.31 -30.14 -44.58
C THR A 6 5.07 -29.25 -43.61
N SER A 7 4.84 -27.95 -43.63
CA SER A 7 5.31 -27.03 -42.60
C SER A 7 4.38 -27.13 -41.39
N SER A 8 4.90 -27.60 -40.26
CA SER A 8 4.22 -27.56 -38.97
C SER A 8 4.47 -26.18 -38.31
N CYS A 9 3.45 -25.36 -38.28
CA CYS A 9 3.45 -24.16 -37.42
C CYS A 9 3.27 -24.60 -35.96
N LEU A 10 4.33 -24.47 -35.15
CA LEU A 10 4.21 -24.50 -33.69
C LEU A 10 3.54 -23.20 -33.22
N ALA A 11 2.31 -23.29 -32.76
CA ALA A 11 1.65 -22.22 -32.04
C ALA A 11 2.26 -22.13 -30.63
N LEU A 12 2.98 -21.05 -30.34
CA LEU A 12 3.43 -20.70 -28.99
C LEU A 12 2.20 -20.28 -28.21
N ALA A 13 1.69 -21.16 -27.34
CA ALA A 13 0.66 -20.80 -26.37
C ALA A 13 1.30 -19.91 -25.29
N CYS A 14 1.00 -18.61 -25.30
CA CYS A 14 1.25 -17.73 -24.15
C CYS A 14 0.39 -18.22 -22.99
N LEU A 15 0.98 -18.97 -22.06
CA LEU A 15 0.38 -19.22 -20.76
C LEU A 15 0.40 -17.89 -19.97
N THR A 16 -0.72 -17.20 -19.98
CA THR A 16 -1.02 -16.21 -18.94
C THR A 16 -1.20 -16.99 -17.65
N LEU A 17 -0.19 -16.94 -16.76
CA LEU A 17 -0.36 -17.41 -15.40
C LEU A 17 -1.48 -16.54 -14.76
N ALA A 18 -2.68 -17.10 -14.68
CA ALA A 18 -3.70 -16.56 -13.81
C ALA A 18 -3.18 -16.72 -12.37
N TRP A 19 -2.94 -15.60 -11.69
CA TRP A 19 -2.65 -15.60 -10.27
C TRP A 19 -3.83 -16.26 -9.55
N THR A 20 -3.56 -17.44 -8.97
CA THR A 20 -4.50 -18.10 -8.06
C THR A 20 -4.73 -17.25 -6.82
N ALA A 21 -5.96 -17.34 -6.28
CA ALA A 21 -6.44 -16.53 -5.17
C ALA A 21 -5.42 -16.42 -4.02
N HIS A 22 -5.27 -15.21 -3.52
CA HIS A 22 -4.49 -14.86 -2.33
C HIS A 22 -4.92 -15.71 -1.13
N ALA A 23 -3.97 -16.26 -0.39
CA ALA A 23 -4.25 -17.04 0.83
C ALA A 23 -4.46 -16.14 2.07
N GLY A 24 -4.45 -14.81 1.92
CA GLY A 24 -4.70 -13.86 3.00
C GLY A 24 -6.16 -13.81 3.42
N PRO A 25 -6.48 -13.17 4.57
CA PRO A 25 -7.84 -13.05 5.05
C PRO A 25 -8.72 -12.28 4.05
N ALA A 26 -9.96 -12.72 3.89
CA ALA A 26 -10.92 -12.04 3.03
C ALA A 26 -11.24 -10.63 3.61
N PRO A 27 -11.33 -9.58 2.78
CA PRO A 27 -11.60 -8.21 3.26
C PRO A 27 -12.84 -8.10 4.15
N ASP A 28 -13.84 -8.93 3.91
CA ASP A 28 -15.11 -8.99 4.65
C ASP A 28 -14.91 -9.26 6.15
N THR A 29 -13.86 -10.00 6.50
CA THR A 29 -13.56 -10.40 7.89
C THR A 29 -12.62 -9.44 8.60
N LEU A 30 -12.06 -8.45 7.90
CA LEU A 30 -11.05 -7.55 8.46
C LEU A 30 -11.62 -6.34 9.21
N ALA A 31 -12.94 -6.09 9.13
CA ALA A 31 -13.64 -5.10 9.94
C ALA A 31 -15.13 -5.47 10.05
N PRO A 32 -15.80 -5.13 11.17
CA PRO A 32 -17.23 -5.38 11.34
C PRO A 32 -18.09 -4.64 10.32
N SER A 33 -19.10 -5.30 9.76
CA SER A 33 -20.08 -4.70 8.84
C SER A 33 -21.37 -4.29 9.56
N ALA A 34 -22.12 -3.35 8.95
CA ALA A 34 -23.46 -2.97 9.40
C ALA A 34 -24.48 -4.09 9.10
N THR A 35 -25.61 -4.04 9.80
CA THR A 35 -26.82 -4.79 9.47
C THR A 35 -27.96 -3.82 9.10
N GLY A 36 -28.91 -4.32 8.28
CA GLY A 36 -30.07 -3.53 7.86
C GLY A 36 -29.82 -2.69 6.59
N ILE A 37 -30.77 -1.80 6.31
CA ILE A 37 -30.82 -1.02 5.06
C ILE A 37 -30.45 0.43 5.33
N THR A 38 -29.49 0.95 4.55
CA THR A 38 -29.09 2.37 4.55
C THR A 38 -29.08 2.89 3.12
N THR A 39 -29.55 4.11 2.90
CA THR A 39 -29.40 4.85 1.64
C THR A 39 -28.49 6.05 1.88
N LEU A 40 -27.32 6.08 1.25
CA LEU A 40 -26.41 7.24 1.24
C LEU A 40 -26.72 8.10 0.01
N ARG A 41 -27.11 9.36 0.22
CA ARG A 41 -27.30 10.36 -0.84
C ARG A 41 -26.03 11.18 -1.00
N CYS A 42 -25.51 11.28 -2.21
CA CYS A 42 -24.31 12.04 -2.56
C CYS A 42 -24.65 13.14 -3.56
N GLY A 43 -24.17 14.36 -3.34
CA GLY A 43 -24.30 15.46 -4.31
C GLY A 43 -23.53 15.17 -5.59
N THR A 44 -22.34 14.61 -5.45
CA THR A 44 -21.52 14.08 -6.54
C THR A 44 -20.97 12.70 -6.14
N LEU A 45 -20.85 11.79 -7.09
CA LEU A 45 -20.18 10.49 -6.92
C LEU A 45 -19.04 10.33 -7.90
N ILE A 46 -17.84 10.08 -7.39
CA ILE A 46 -16.69 9.52 -8.11
C ILE A 46 -16.68 8.03 -7.77
N ASP A 47 -17.10 7.15 -8.69
CA ASP A 47 -17.27 5.73 -8.40
C ASP A 47 -15.98 4.91 -8.38
N GLY A 48 -14.83 5.52 -8.69
CA GLY A 48 -13.52 4.87 -8.76
C GLY A 48 -13.26 4.11 -10.08
N ARG A 49 -14.26 3.97 -10.96
CA ARG A 49 -14.16 3.22 -12.21
C ARG A 49 -14.34 4.12 -13.45
N SER A 50 -15.37 4.95 -13.41
CA SER A 50 -15.76 5.81 -14.55
C SER A 50 -14.73 6.92 -14.77
N ALA A 51 -14.64 7.41 -16.01
CA ALA A 51 -13.81 8.57 -16.35
C ALA A 51 -14.40 9.90 -15.87
N THR A 52 -15.69 9.92 -15.49
CA THR A 52 -16.44 11.10 -15.08
C THR A 52 -17.24 10.84 -13.81
N SER A 53 -17.49 11.89 -13.03
CA SER A 53 -18.37 11.86 -11.87
C SER A 53 -19.85 11.92 -12.28
N ARG A 54 -20.75 11.48 -11.37
CA ARG A 54 -22.21 11.56 -11.49
C ARG A 54 -22.80 12.45 -10.41
N ARG A 55 -23.93 13.12 -10.70
CA ARG A 55 -24.59 14.02 -9.74
C ARG A 55 -25.87 13.43 -9.15
N ASP A 56 -26.22 13.85 -7.93
CA ASP A 56 -27.42 13.48 -7.17
C ASP A 56 -27.68 11.97 -7.15
N VAL A 57 -26.72 11.25 -6.60
CA VAL A 57 -26.68 9.79 -6.61
C VAL A 57 -27.10 9.23 -5.26
N ALA A 58 -27.94 8.17 -5.27
CA ALA A 58 -28.23 7.34 -4.12
C ALA A 58 -27.44 6.01 -4.21
N ILE A 59 -26.83 5.66 -3.10
CA ILE A 59 -26.15 4.37 -2.91
C ILE A 59 -26.96 3.59 -1.87
N ARG A 60 -27.63 2.53 -2.30
CA ARG A 60 -28.38 1.65 -1.40
C ARG A 60 -27.48 0.56 -0.88
N ILE A 61 -27.48 0.39 0.44
CA ILE A 61 -26.60 -0.51 1.18
C ILE A 61 -27.48 -1.45 2.01
N GLU A 62 -27.22 -2.74 1.95
CA GLU A 62 -27.86 -3.77 2.77
C GLU A 62 -26.76 -4.64 3.39
N ASP A 63 -26.83 -4.84 4.70
CA ASP A 63 -25.89 -5.66 5.48
C ASP A 63 -24.43 -5.38 5.13
N GLY A 64 -24.08 -4.10 5.04
CA GLY A 64 -22.74 -3.62 4.77
C GLY A 64 -22.29 -3.67 3.31
N ARG A 65 -23.14 -4.14 2.38
CA ARG A 65 -22.84 -4.22 0.95
C ARG A 65 -23.70 -3.27 0.12
N ILE A 66 -23.08 -2.73 -0.91
CA ILE A 66 -23.76 -1.92 -1.92
C ILE A 66 -24.65 -2.85 -2.75
N VAL A 67 -25.96 -2.61 -2.79
CA VAL A 67 -26.90 -3.38 -3.60
C VAL A 67 -27.36 -2.65 -4.84
N ALA A 68 -27.35 -1.31 -4.81
CA ALA A 68 -27.70 -0.49 -5.98
C ALA A 68 -27.03 0.89 -5.93
N VAL A 69 -26.74 1.44 -7.10
CA VAL A 69 -26.23 2.81 -7.29
C VAL A 69 -27.02 3.47 -8.42
N GLY A 70 -27.83 4.51 -8.10
CA GLY A 70 -28.72 5.16 -9.06
C GLY A 70 -29.05 6.60 -8.69
N ALA A 71 -30.01 7.20 -9.37
CA ALA A 71 -30.51 8.53 -9.00
C ALA A 71 -31.22 8.49 -7.65
N PHE A 72 -31.09 9.56 -6.86
CA PHE A 72 -31.84 9.68 -5.61
C PHE A 72 -33.35 9.85 -5.89
N ALA A 73 -34.17 9.10 -5.15
CA ALA A 73 -35.61 9.25 -5.16
C ALA A 73 -36.12 9.48 -3.74
N PRO A 74 -37.05 10.44 -3.52
CA PRO A 74 -37.71 10.63 -2.23
C PRO A 74 -38.43 9.34 -1.79
N GLY A 75 -38.38 9.01 -0.48
CA GLY A 75 -38.99 7.80 0.05
C GLY A 75 -38.10 6.53 -0.10
N ALA A 76 -36.79 6.74 -0.28
CA ALA A 76 -35.81 5.65 -0.27
C ALA A 76 -35.92 4.79 1.00
N ALA A 77 -35.72 3.47 0.87
CA ALA A 77 -35.84 2.53 1.97
C ALA A 77 -34.71 2.67 2.99
N GLY A 78 -35.01 2.37 4.25
CA GLY A 78 -34.06 2.34 5.34
C GLY A 78 -33.68 3.73 5.90
N THR A 79 -32.57 3.79 6.63
CA THR A 79 -32.01 5.06 7.13
C THR A 79 -31.38 5.84 5.98
N VAL A 80 -31.78 7.11 5.81
CA VAL A 80 -31.16 7.99 4.81
C VAL A 80 -30.05 8.83 5.45
N ILE A 81 -28.86 8.69 4.94
CA ILE A 81 -27.71 9.55 5.27
C ILE A 81 -27.55 10.57 4.13
N ASP A 82 -27.78 11.85 4.43
CA ASP A 82 -27.72 12.92 3.41
C ASP A 82 -26.32 13.56 3.35
N ARG A 83 -25.65 13.35 2.22
CA ARG A 83 -24.39 13.98 1.82
C ARG A 83 -24.54 14.71 0.46
N SER A 84 -25.72 15.29 0.24
CA SER A 84 -26.04 15.97 -1.02
C SER A 84 -25.22 17.25 -1.28
N GLN A 85 -24.46 17.72 -0.30
CA GLN A 85 -23.52 18.84 -0.44
C GLN A 85 -22.07 18.38 -0.67
N ASP A 86 -21.80 17.09 -0.55
CA ASP A 86 -20.46 16.51 -0.59
C ASP A 86 -20.25 15.71 -1.89
N THR A 87 -18.97 15.46 -2.20
CA THR A 87 -18.55 14.47 -3.19
C THR A 87 -18.19 13.17 -2.47
N CYS A 88 -18.94 12.09 -2.77
CA CYS A 88 -18.62 10.75 -2.31
C CYS A 88 -17.65 10.06 -3.26
N LEU A 89 -16.78 9.22 -2.69
CA LEU A 89 -15.86 8.38 -3.45
C LEU A 89 -15.58 7.09 -2.65
N PRO A 90 -15.00 6.04 -3.28
CA PRO A 90 -14.59 4.85 -2.54
C PRO A 90 -13.63 5.23 -1.42
N GLY A 91 -13.66 4.51 -0.31
CA GLY A 91 -12.63 4.62 0.71
C GLY A 91 -11.24 4.47 0.13
N LEU A 92 -10.31 5.32 0.56
CA LEU A 92 -8.93 5.30 0.10
C LEU A 92 -8.22 4.06 0.60
N ILE A 93 -7.31 3.53 -0.20
CA ILE A 93 -6.45 2.39 0.11
C ILE A 93 -5.01 2.86 0.10
N ASP A 94 -4.32 2.73 1.23
CA ASP A 94 -2.88 2.96 1.33
C ASP A 94 -2.13 1.64 1.15
N ALA A 95 -1.36 1.52 0.07
CA ALA A 95 -0.64 0.28 -0.24
C ALA A 95 0.75 0.20 0.42
N HIS A 96 1.18 1.19 1.20
CA HIS A 96 2.47 1.20 1.87
C HIS A 96 2.46 2.09 3.11
N ALA A 97 2.43 1.50 4.29
CA ALA A 97 2.52 2.22 5.56
C ALA A 97 3.32 1.44 6.61
N HIS A 98 3.85 2.18 7.61
CA HIS A 98 4.54 1.67 8.80
C HIS A 98 3.92 2.31 10.05
N VAL A 99 2.91 1.65 10.63
CA VAL A 99 2.04 2.28 11.64
C VAL A 99 2.63 2.30 13.05
N LEU A 100 3.65 1.48 13.31
CA LEU A 100 4.37 1.48 14.58
C LEU A 100 5.55 2.46 14.62
N ILE A 101 5.95 3.00 13.48
CA ILE A 101 6.98 4.03 13.35
C ILE A 101 6.32 5.41 13.53
N LYS A 102 6.95 6.29 14.32
CA LYS A 102 6.44 7.65 14.57
C LYS A 102 7.52 8.73 14.47
N THR A 103 8.77 8.36 14.42
CA THR A 103 9.88 9.31 14.46
C THR A 103 10.86 9.01 13.35
N ASP A 104 11.54 10.05 12.90
CA ASP A 104 12.66 10.01 11.98
C ASP A 104 13.87 9.21 12.52
N ASP A 105 14.00 9.10 13.85
CA ASP A 105 15.00 8.25 14.53
C ASP A 105 14.36 6.94 15.01
N TYR A 106 13.69 6.24 14.09
CA TYR A 106 12.86 5.08 14.39
C TYR A 106 13.67 3.88 14.90
N GLN A 107 14.93 3.73 14.48
CA GLN A 107 15.79 2.65 14.94
C GLN A 107 16.16 2.82 16.43
N VAL A 108 16.41 4.05 16.87
CA VAL A 108 16.61 4.34 18.30
C VAL A 108 15.30 4.23 19.09
N ASP A 109 14.17 4.69 18.53
CA ASP A 109 12.86 4.50 19.17
C ASP A 109 12.51 3.01 19.32
N HIS A 110 12.85 2.18 18.31
CA HIS A 110 12.70 0.73 18.37
C HIS A 110 13.38 0.12 19.62
N LEU A 111 14.57 0.54 19.94
CA LEU A 111 15.31 0.07 21.13
C LEU A 111 14.75 0.59 22.47
N ARG A 112 14.01 1.68 22.47
CA ARG A 112 13.47 2.34 23.66
C ARG A 112 12.05 1.93 24.01
N ARG A 113 11.28 1.40 23.07
CA ARG A 113 9.85 1.15 23.22
C ARG A 113 9.51 -0.33 23.15
N SER A 114 8.69 -0.78 24.10
CA SER A 114 8.17 -2.14 24.06
C SER A 114 7.15 -2.33 22.94
N SER A 115 6.97 -3.57 22.45
CA SER A 115 5.94 -3.93 21.47
C SER A 115 4.53 -3.56 21.94
N GLY A 116 4.21 -3.72 23.22
CA GLY A 116 2.92 -3.29 23.79
C GLY A 116 2.69 -1.78 23.67
N TYR A 117 3.71 -0.94 23.92
CA TYR A 117 3.59 0.50 23.69
C TYR A 117 3.41 0.83 22.19
N LYS A 118 4.16 0.14 21.32
CA LYS A 118 4.06 0.31 19.86
C LYS A 118 2.68 -0.10 19.36
N ALA A 119 2.07 -1.19 19.87
CA ALA A 119 0.70 -1.58 19.55
C ALA A 119 -0.31 -0.48 19.87
N LEU A 120 -0.24 0.13 21.07
CA LEU A 120 -1.12 1.25 21.44
C LEU A 120 -0.92 2.47 20.52
N ARG A 121 0.32 2.78 20.17
CA ARG A 121 0.65 3.85 19.23
C ARG A 121 0.10 3.54 17.85
N GLY A 122 0.32 2.33 17.34
CA GLY A 122 -0.19 1.86 16.06
C GLY A 122 -1.71 1.90 15.98
N LEU A 123 -2.41 1.50 17.05
CA LEU A 123 -3.86 1.61 17.13
C LEU A 123 -4.32 3.06 16.94
N ASN A 124 -3.70 4.02 17.63
CA ASN A 124 -4.03 5.44 17.45
C ASN A 124 -3.81 5.89 15.99
N VAL A 125 -2.68 5.48 15.38
CA VAL A 125 -2.36 5.85 13.99
C VAL A 125 -3.38 5.28 13.02
N VAL A 126 -3.73 4.00 13.09
CA VAL A 126 -4.70 3.40 12.16
C VAL A 126 -6.10 3.96 12.35
N GLN A 127 -6.48 4.37 13.56
CA GLN A 127 -7.74 5.08 13.79
C GLN A 127 -7.73 6.46 13.11
N GLU A 128 -6.63 7.22 13.23
CA GLU A 128 -6.48 8.49 12.52
C GLU A 128 -6.48 8.28 10.99
N MET A 129 -5.88 7.19 10.47
CA MET A 129 -5.94 6.83 9.06
C MET A 129 -7.39 6.60 8.62
N LEU A 130 -8.17 5.83 9.39
CA LEU A 130 -9.59 5.60 9.09
C LEU A 130 -10.37 6.92 9.05
N TRP A 131 -10.22 7.79 10.05
CA TRP A 131 -10.91 9.09 10.08
C TRP A 131 -10.44 10.06 8.99
N SER A 132 -9.26 9.83 8.43
CA SER A 132 -8.73 10.57 7.28
C SER A 132 -9.12 9.94 5.93
N GLY A 133 -9.99 8.91 5.94
CA GLY A 133 -10.54 8.29 4.75
C GLY A 133 -9.79 7.08 4.21
N TRP A 134 -8.70 6.66 4.85
CA TRP A 134 -7.99 5.43 4.51
C TRP A 134 -8.75 4.23 5.11
N THR A 135 -9.64 3.62 4.34
CA THR A 135 -10.47 2.49 4.80
C THR A 135 -9.76 1.16 4.72
N THR A 136 -8.65 1.09 3.98
CA THR A 136 -7.78 -0.08 3.86
C THR A 136 -6.32 0.37 3.89
N VAL A 137 -5.48 -0.37 4.62
CA VAL A 137 -4.04 -0.07 4.76
C VAL A 137 -3.24 -1.36 4.65
N ARG A 138 -2.25 -1.38 3.76
CA ARG A 138 -1.23 -2.43 3.69
C ARG A 138 0.00 -1.99 4.48
N ILE A 139 0.28 -2.70 5.56
CA ILE A 139 1.47 -2.50 6.40
C ILE A 139 2.59 -3.36 5.81
N LEU A 140 3.71 -2.75 5.43
CA LEU A 140 4.84 -3.47 4.82
C LEU A 140 5.99 -3.73 5.80
N GLY A 141 5.64 -4.33 6.93
CA GLY A 141 6.51 -4.54 8.07
C GLY A 141 6.60 -3.29 8.94
N ASP A 142 7.01 -3.46 10.16
CA ASP A 142 7.19 -2.36 11.11
C ASP A 142 8.42 -2.58 11.98
N ALA A 143 8.95 -1.52 12.60
CA ALA A 143 10.08 -1.57 13.53
C ALA A 143 9.67 -2.19 14.87
N ASP A 144 9.41 -3.49 14.86
CA ASP A 144 9.01 -4.28 16.04
C ASP A 144 9.48 -5.73 15.90
N VAL A 145 9.71 -6.41 17.02
CA VAL A 145 10.19 -7.81 17.06
C VAL A 145 9.09 -8.81 17.38
N ALA A 146 7.87 -8.36 17.68
CA ALA A 146 6.80 -9.20 18.27
C ALA A 146 5.46 -9.07 17.54
N TYR A 147 5.43 -8.63 16.29
CA TYR A 147 4.23 -8.55 15.44
C TYR A 147 3.10 -7.68 16.01
N ALA A 148 3.41 -6.61 16.74
CA ALA A 148 2.45 -5.79 17.48
C ALA A 148 1.31 -5.21 16.62
N HIS A 149 1.52 -4.93 15.33
CA HIS A 149 0.47 -4.46 14.45
C HIS A 149 -0.54 -5.56 14.06
N PHE A 150 -0.18 -6.85 14.15
CA PHE A 150 -1.16 -7.93 13.98
C PHE A 150 -2.08 -8.07 15.18
N ASP A 151 -1.61 -7.73 16.40
CA ASP A 151 -2.49 -7.62 17.57
C ASP A 151 -3.49 -6.47 17.38
N VAL A 152 -3.03 -5.31 16.83
CA VAL A 152 -3.92 -4.20 16.47
C VAL A 152 -4.95 -4.64 15.43
N ARG A 153 -4.54 -5.38 14.38
CA ARG A 153 -5.44 -5.94 13.37
C ARG A 153 -6.48 -6.86 14.02
N THR A 154 -6.04 -7.77 14.86
CA THR A 154 -6.92 -8.72 15.56
C THR A 154 -7.95 -7.99 16.43
N ALA A 155 -7.52 -6.99 17.20
CA ALA A 155 -8.42 -6.19 18.04
C ALA A 155 -9.49 -5.43 17.24
N ILE A 156 -9.15 -4.98 16.02
CA ILE A 156 -10.11 -4.35 15.10
C ILE A 156 -11.08 -5.40 14.54
N GLN A 157 -10.59 -6.57 14.13
CA GLN A 157 -11.42 -7.68 13.61
C GLN A 157 -12.43 -8.17 14.64
N GLU A 158 -12.02 -8.27 15.91
CA GLU A 158 -12.89 -8.64 17.04
C GLU A 158 -13.87 -7.53 17.42
N GLY A 159 -13.76 -6.33 16.83
CA GLY A 159 -14.63 -5.18 17.11
C GLY A 159 -14.35 -4.48 18.43
N LEU A 160 -13.20 -4.73 19.06
CA LEU A 160 -12.78 -4.04 20.29
C LEU A 160 -12.50 -2.55 20.01
N PHE A 161 -12.02 -2.26 18.82
CA PHE A 161 -11.70 -0.90 18.36
C PHE A 161 -12.13 -0.69 16.92
N SER A 162 -12.43 0.57 16.58
CA SER A 162 -12.60 0.98 15.18
C SER A 162 -11.22 1.13 14.53
N GLY A 163 -11.10 0.69 13.28
CA GLY A 163 -9.89 0.83 12.46
C GLY A 163 -10.15 0.41 11.03
N PRO A 164 -9.24 0.71 10.09
CA PRO A 164 -9.35 0.29 8.69
C PRO A 164 -9.17 -1.23 8.54
N ARG A 165 -9.41 -1.74 7.35
CA ARG A 165 -9.01 -3.10 6.98
C ARG A 165 -7.49 -3.15 6.89
N LEU A 166 -6.84 -3.99 7.67
CA LEU A 166 -5.38 -4.13 7.72
C LEU A 166 -4.93 -5.42 7.05
N THR A 167 -3.94 -5.33 6.17
CA THR A 167 -3.23 -6.45 5.54
C THR A 167 -1.74 -6.13 5.51
N GLY A 168 -0.86 -7.10 5.31
CA GLY A 168 0.56 -6.80 5.13
C GLY A 168 1.54 -7.85 5.64
N ALA A 169 2.79 -7.43 5.81
CA ALA A 169 3.91 -8.21 6.30
C ALA A 169 4.20 -7.88 7.77
N GLY A 170 4.64 -8.86 8.56
CA GLY A 170 5.07 -8.66 9.94
C GLY A 170 6.34 -7.84 10.03
N HIS A 171 7.41 -8.39 9.49
CA HIS A 171 8.71 -7.73 9.38
C HIS A 171 9.09 -7.50 7.92
N TYR A 172 10.01 -6.57 7.69
CA TYR A 172 10.73 -6.49 6.43
C TYR A 172 12.05 -7.27 6.54
N PHE A 173 12.35 -8.10 5.52
CA PHE A 173 13.61 -8.84 5.47
C PHE A 173 14.75 -7.93 5.08
N SER A 174 15.86 -8.04 5.79
CA SER A 174 17.10 -7.32 5.55
C SER A 174 18.26 -8.29 5.57
N ILE A 175 19.31 -7.98 4.80
CA ILE A 175 20.60 -8.65 4.96
C ILE A 175 21.35 -8.08 6.17
N THR A 176 22.37 -8.79 6.66
CA THR A 176 23.36 -8.23 7.59
C THR A 176 23.94 -6.93 7.03
N GLY A 177 23.92 -5.86 7.82
CA GLY A 177 24.33 -4.53 7.39
C GLY A 177 23.34 -3.80 6.49
N GLY A 178 22.15 -4.38 6.24
CA GLY A 178 21.08 -3.78 5.44
C GLY A 178 20.23 -2.77 6.22
N GLY A 179 19.12 -2.32 5.58
CA GLY A 179 18.28 -1.24 6.10
C GLY A 179 17.50 -1.59 7.36
N GLY A 180 17.27 -2.87 7.64
CA GLY A 180 16.61 -3.37 8.84
C GLY A 180 17.59 -3.85 9.92
N ASP A 181 18.89 -3.62 9.75
CA ASP A 181 19.91 -3.92 10.75
C ASP A 181 20.33 -2.64 11.49
N LEU A 182 20.78 -2.77 12.72
CA LEU A 182 21.19 -1.64 13.58
C LEU A 182 22.68 -1.33 13.38
N ASN A 183 23.03 -0.73 12.26
CA ASN A 183 24.42 -0.51 11.81
C ASN A 183 25.23 0.49 12.69
N PHE A 184 24.61 1.09 13.70
CA PHE A 184 25.25 2.03 14.62
C PHE A 184 25.58 1.40 15.99
N ILE A 185 25.25 0.12 16.18
CA ILE A 185 25.54 -0.60 17.43
C ILE A 185 26.96 -1.16 17.36
N ALA A 186 27.71 -1.02 18.45
CA ALA A 186 29.05 -1.59 18.56
C ALA A 186 29.01 -3.13 18.51
N PRO A 187 30.00 -3.78 17.85
CA PRO A 187 29.93 -5.21 17.55
C PRO A 187 29.91 -6.15 18.77
N GLU A 188 30.29 -5.67 19.94
CA GLU A 188 30.18 -6.40 21.20
C GLU A 188 28.76 -6.48 21.77
N HIS A 189 27.80 -5.71 21.24
CA HIS A 189 26.41 -5.73 21.67
C HIS A 189 25.56 -6.53 20.69
N GLN A 190 24.74 -7.43 21.24
CA GLN A 190 23.75 -8.19 20.45
C GLN A 190 22.36 -7.67 20.76
N VAL A 191 21.75 -7.02 19.80
CA VAL A 191 20.37 -6.52 19.85
C VAL A 191 19.65 -6.95 18.58
N ALA A 192 18.34 -7.16 18.68
CA ALA A 192 17.53 -7.44 17.50
C ALA A 192 17.45 -6.20 16.60
N GLY A 193 17.56 -6.39 15.31
CA GLY A 193 17.30 -5.35 14.30
C GLY A 193 15.86 -4.85 14.36
N ASP A 194 15.60 -3.73 13.72
CA ASP A 194 14.24 -3.23 13.54
C ASP A 194 13.50 -4.00 12.43
N GLY A 195 14.24 -4.66 11.51
CA GLY A 195 13.76 -5.66 10.58
C GLY A 195 14.21 -7.07 10.92
N LEU A 196 13.80 -8.04 10.14
CA LEU A 196 14.25 -9.44 10.25
C LEU A 196 15.53 -9.63 9.42
N VAL A 197 16.68 -9.68 10.11
CA VAL A 197 17.99 -9.87 9.45
C VAL A 197 18.17 -11.35 9.11
N VAL A 198 18.31 -11.66 7.83
CA VAL A 198 18.43 -13.03 7.31
C VAL A 198 19.37 -13.08 6.10
N ASP A 199 20.28 -14.04 6.09
CA ASP A 199 21.26 -14.26 5.01
C ASP A 199 21.28 -15.71 4.56
N GLY A 200 21.33 -15.93 3.26
CA GLY A 200 21.41 -17.24 2.63
C GLY A 200 20.06 -17.90 2.34
N VAL A 201 20.04 -18.72 1.31
CA VAL A 201 18.84 -19.34 0.72
C VAL A 201 17.99 -20.11 1.73
N ASP A 202 18.61 -20.92 2.59
CA ASP A 202 17.87 -21.74 3.56
C ASP A 202 17.25 -20.88 4.67
N ALA A 203 17.98 -19.84 5.10
CA ALA A 203 17.50 -18.94 6.15
C ALA A 203 16.30 -18.09 5.66
N VAL A 204 16.35 -17.55 4.45
CA VAL A 204 15.24 -16.76 3.90
C VAL A 204 13.99 -17.61 3.68
N ARG A 205 14.11 -18.89 3.25
CA ARG A 205 12.97 -19.81 3.14
C ARG A 205 12.33 -20.10 4.51
N LYS A 206 13.16 -20.30 5.55
CA LYS A 206 12.67 -20.46 6.92
C LYS A 206 11.94 -19.22 7.39
N ALA A 207 12.51 -18.03 7.17
CA ALA A 207 11.93 -16.75 7.56
C ALA A 207 10.56 -16.52 6.90
N VAL A 208 10.40 -16.81 5.61
CA VAL A 208 9.09 -16.75 4.91
C VAL A 208 8.03 -17.58 5.65
N ARG A 209 8.38 -18.82 6.03
CA ARG A 209 7.44 -19.70 6.76
C ARG A 209 7.10 -19.17 8.15
N GLU A 210 8.07 -18.59 8.86
CA GLU A 210 7.88 -17.98 10.18
C GLU A 210 6.97 -16.75 10.10
N GLU A 211 7.17 -15.88 9.13
CA GLU A 211 6.32 -14.73 8.88
C GLU A 211 4.86 -15.15 8.63
N ILE A 212 4.65 -16.11 7.72
CA ILE A 212 3.29 -16.61 7.40
C ILE A 212 2.66 -17.29 8.63
N LYS A 213 3.43 -18.07 9.40
CA LYS A 213 2.97 -18.68 10.66
C LYS A 213 2.43 -17.63 11.63
N HIS A 214 3.03 -16.46 11.68
CA HIS A 214 2.67 -15.38 12.59
C HIS A 214 1.63 -14.40 12.03
N GLY A 215 1.10 -14.66 10.83
CA GLY A 215 -0.05 -13.93 10.29
C GLY A 215 0.27 -12.97 9.16
N SER A 216 1.50 -12.98 8.62
CA SER A 216 1.85 -12.22 7.43
C SER A 216 1.09 -12.75 6.22
N ASP A 217 0.33 -11.89 5.55
CA ASP A 217 -0.35 -12.13 4.28
C ASP A 217 0.36 -11.45 3.10
N TRP A 218 1.51 -10.85 3.38
CA TRP A 218 2.53 -10.36 2.47
C TRP A 218 3.92 -10.67 3.01
N ILE A 219 4.91 -10.80 2.13
CA ILE A 219 6.33 -10.78 2.50
C ILE A 219 6.93 -9.48 2.02
N LYS A 220 7.69 -8.78 2.86
CA LYS A 220 8.41 -7.56 2.50
C LYS A 220 9.90 -7.81 2.54
N VAL A 221 10.60 -7.40 1.47
CA VAL A 221 12.06 -7.47 1.39
C VAL A 221 12.67 -6.10 1.13
N LEU A 222 13.84 -5.82 1.69
CA LEU A 222 14.65 -4.66 1.38
C LEU A 222 15.71 -5.07 0.34
N ALA A 223 15.33 -5.02 -0.95
CA ALA A 223 16.17 -5.46 -2.06
C ALA A 223 17.28 -4.46 -2.42
N SER A 224 17.27 -3.26 -1.84
CA SER A 224 18.35 -2.28 -1.90
C SER A 224 18.50 -1.53 -0.58
N GLY A 225 19.57 -0.74 -0.45
CA GLY A 225 19.75 0.13 0.70
C GLY A 225 18.60 1.13 0.85
N ALA A 226 18.29 1.49 2.10
CA ALA A 226 17.25 2.46 2.47
C ALA A 226 17.82 3.86 2.65
N MET A 227 17.02 4.90 2.40
CA MET A 227 17.45 6.29 2.54
C MET A 227 17.53 6.73 4.00
N MET A 228 16.68 6.18 4.88
CA MET A 228 16.58 6.57 6.29
C MET A 228 17.48 5.76 7.23
N SER A 229 18.02 4.61 6.79
CA SER A 229 18.80 3.73 7.67
C SER A 229 20.27 4.11 7.69
N ALA A 230 20.86 4.10 8.88
CA ALA A 230 22.29 4.41 9.07
C ALA A 230 23.19 3.45 8.27
N GLY A 231 24.23 3.99 7.63
CA GLY A 231 25.21 3.18 6.88
C GLY A 231 24.74 2.64 5.54
N ASN A 232 23.49 2.88 5.13
CA ASN A 232 22.94 2.35 3.89
C ASN A 232 23.18 3.28 2.68
N ASP A 233 23.34 2.65 1.51
CA ASP A 233 23.43 3.32 0.21
C ASP A 233 22.26 2.82 -0.68
N PRO A 234 21.29 3.68 -1.02
CA PRO A 234 20.13 3.30 -1.82
C PRO A 234 20.47 2.83 -3.24
N ASN A 235 21.68 3.09 -3.73
CA ASN A 235 22.16 2.62 -5.03
C ASN A 235 22.67 1.16 -5.01
N ARG A 236 22.83 0.55 -3.84
CA ARG A 236 23.33 -0.82 -3.72
C ARG A 236 22.19 -1.82 -3.62
N ALA A 237 22.20 -2.85 -4.47
CA ALA A 237 21.38 -4.03 -4.28
C ALA A 237 21.89 -4.82 -3.05
N HIS A 238 20.95 -5.42 -2.31
CA HIS A 238 21.25 -6.16 -1.08
C HIS A 238 21.20 -7.67 -1.34
N PHE A 239 20.03 -8.29 -1.30
CA PHE A 239 19.92 -9.73 -1.53
C PHE A 239 20.49 -10.16 -2.88
N SER A 240 21.16 -11.32 -2.90
CA SER A 240 21.55 -11.98 -4.15
C SER A 240 20.31 -12.39 -4.97
N PRO A 241 20.46 -12.61 -6.29
CA PRO A 241 19.35 -13.13 -7.10
C PRO A 241 18.81 -14.46 -6.59
N ASP A 242 19.67 -15.35 -6.07
CA ASP A 242 19.26 -16.68 -5.55
C ASP A 242 18.44 -16.54 -4.26
N GLU A 243 18.79 -15.62 -3.38
CA GLU A 243 18.02 -15.33 -2.16
C GLU A 243 16.65 -14.72 -2.50
N LEU A 244 16.60 -13.75 -3.40
CA LEU A 244 15.32 -13.16 -3.86
C LEU A 244 14.44 -14.21 -4.53
N ALA A 245 15.01 -15.06 -5.38
CA ALA A 245 14.27 -16.15 -6.00
C ALA A 245 13.75 -17.16 -4.95
N ALA A 246 14.54 -17.47 -3.92
CA ALA A 246 14.12 -18.36 -2.84
C ALA A 246 12.99 -17.78 -1.97
N ILE A 247 13.03 -16.48 -1.70
CA ILE A 247 11.96 -15.77 -0.97
C ILE A 247 10.65 -15.83 -1.77
N VAL A 248 10.71 -15.45 -3.05
CA VAL A 248 9.52 -15.39 -3.90
C VAL A 248 8.95 -16.79 -4.19
N ASP A 249 9.79 -17.77 -4.45
CA ASP A 249 9.38 -19.17 -4.67
C ASP A 249 8.64 -19.72 -3.44
N GLU A 250 9.24 -19.57 -2.25
CA GLU A 250 8.63 -20.06 -1.00
C GLU A 250 7.33 -19.34 -0.66
N ALA A 251 7.28 -18.01 -0.80
CA ALA A 251 6.10 -17.21 -0.57
C ALA A 251 4.97 -17.58 -1.56
N THR A 252 5.29 -17.70 -2.86
CA THR A 252 4.34 -18.08 -3.92
C THR A 252 3.79 -19.48 -3.67
N ARG A 253 4.64 -20.47 -3.31
CA ARG A 253 4.21 -21.81 -2.96
C ARG A 253 3.22 -21.85 -1.79
N LEU A 254 3.31 -20.88 -0.89
CA LEU A 254 2.40 -20.72 0.26
C LEU A 254 1.25 -19.74 -0.01
N GLY A 255 1.13 -19.23 -1.25
CA GLY A 255 0.02 -18.35 -1.66
C GLY A 255 0.16 -16.89 -1.21
N VAL A 256 1.35 -16.45 -0.81
CA VAL A 256 1.61 -15.11 -0.27
C VAL A 256 2.46 -14.30 -1.26
N PRO A 257 2.07 -13.06 -1.62
CA PRO A 257 2.84 -12.21 -2.52
C PRO A 257 4.02 -11.53 -1.82
N VAL A 258 4.99 -11.09 -2.63
CA VAL A 258 6.18 -10.37 -2.18
C VAL A 258 6.15 -8.91 -2.64
N ALA A 259 6.41 -7.99 -1.70
CA ALA A 259 6.66 -6.58 -1.92
C ALA A 259 8.15 -6.27 -1.73
N ALA A 260 8.76 -5.57 -2.68
CA ALA A 260 10.19 -5.29 -2.66
C ALA A 260 10.46 -3.78 -2.57
N HIS A 261 11.00 -3.33 -1.42
CA HIS A 261 11.67 -2.04 -1.35
C HIS A 261 12.89 -2.07 -2.26
N ALA A 262 12.95 -1.20 -3.23
CA ALA A 262 14.08 -1.11 -4.14
C ALA A 262 14.24 0.29 -4.72
N HIS A 263 15.34 0.98 -4.37
CA HIS A 263 15.73 2.22 -5.00
C HIS A 263 16.63 1.96 -6.22
N SER A 264 17.62 1.05 -6.10
CA SER A 264 18.61 0.80 -7.15
C SER A 264 18.00 0.04 -8.35
N ALA A 265 18.42 0.40 -9.58
CA ALA A 265 18.00 -0.30 -10.79
C ALA A 265 18.31 -1.81 -10.74
N ALA A 266 19.44 -2.21 -10.13
CA ALA A 266 19.79 -3.61 -9.98
C ALA A 266 18.83 -4.35 -9.04
N GLY A 267 18.50 -3.78 -7.87
CA GLY A 267 17.54 -4.34 -6.92
C GLY A 267 16.14 -4.43 -7.50
N ILE A 268 15.69 -3.38 -8.24
CA ILE A 268 14.40 -3.35 -8.93
C ILE A 268 14.30 -4.51 -9.93
N LYS A 269 15.29 -4.64 -10.83
CA LYS A 269 15.31 -5.69 -11.86
C LYS A 269 15.37 -7.10 -11.26
N ALA A 270 16.24 -7.30 -10.27
CA ALA A 270 16.34 -8.58 -9.57
C ALA A 270 15.01 -8.98 -8.91
N SER A 271 14.34 -8.05 -8.24
CA SER A 271 13.04 -8.30 -7.59
C SER A 271 11.93 -8.62 -8.61
N ILE A 272 11.87 -7.90 -9.74
CA ILE A 272 10.91 -8.16 -10.81
C ILE A 272 11.14 -9.54 -11.43
N LEU A 273 12.41 -9.88 -11.71
CA LEU A 273 12.77 -11.16 -12.30
C LEU A 273 12.54 -12.34 -11.36
N ALA A 274 12.71 -12.14 -10.05
CA ALA A 274 12.34 -13.12 -9.03
C ALA A 274 10.83 -13.34 -8.93
N GLY A 275 10.00 -12.39 -9.37
CA GLY A 275 8.54 -12.48 -9.36
C GLY A 275 7.85 -11.69 -8.25
N ALA A 276 8.48 -10.64 -7.71
CA ALA A 276 7.84 -9.72 -6.78
C ALA A 276 6.57 -9.12 -7.40
N ARG A 277 5.50 -8.99 -6.61
CA ARG A 277 4.25 -8.39 -7.07
C ARG A 277 4.30 -6.87 -7.11
N THR A 278 5.04 -6.25 -6.19
CA THR A 278 5.18 -4.80 -6.15
C THR A 278 6.63 -4.39 -5.98
N ILE A 279 6.98 -3.26 -6.60
CA ILE A 279 8.20 -2.50 -6.32
C ILE A 279 7.80 -1.24 -5.58
N GLU A 280 8.37 -1.04 -4.42
CA GLU A 280 8.21 0.14 -3.58
C GLU A 280 9.32 1.14 -3.92
N HIS A 281 8.99 2.43 -3.97
CA HIS A 281 9.87 3.57 -4.30
C HIS A 281 10.31 3.62 -5.76
N GLY A 282 11.22 2.78 -6.20
CA GLY A 282 11.66 2.76 -7.61
C GLY A 282 12.52 3.97 -8.03
N THR A 283 13.21 4.64 -7.11
CA THR A 283 13.84 5.96 -7.31
C THR A 283 14.80 6.02 -8.51
N PHE A 284 15.60 4.96 -8.73
CA PHE A 284 16.60 4.92 -9.80
C PHE A 284 16.23 3.96 -10.93
N MET A 285 14.92 3.83 -11.22
CA MET A 285 14.44 3.05 -12.36
C MET A 285 15.09 3.53 -13.66
N ASP A 286 15.66 2.61 -14.41
CA ASP A 286 16.08 2.81 -15.80
C ASP A 286 14.98 2.36 -16.78
N ASP A 287 15.18 2.59 -18.07
CA ASP A 287 14.19 2.24 -19.09
C ASP A 287 13.96 0.71 -19.17
N GLU A 288 14.94 -0.11 -18.80
CA GLU A 288 14.79 -1.58 -18.69
C GLU A 288 13.91 -1.96 -17.50
N SER A 289 14.10 -1.34 -16.34
CA SER A 289 13.23 -1.53 -15.17
C SER A 289 11.77 -1.23 -15.50
N ILE A 290 11.52 -0.11 -16.19
CA ILE A 290 10.17 0.30 -16.61
C ILE A 290 9.56 -0.72 -17.60
N ARG A 291 10.36 -1.19 -18.57
CA ARG A 291 9.93 -2.24 -19.51
C ARG A 291 9.54 -3.51 -18.78
N LEU A 292 10.37 -3.98 -17.84
CA LEU A 292 10.12 -5.20 -17.05
C LEU A 292 8.88 -5.06 -16.15
N LEU A 293 8.69 -3.91 -15.46
CA LEU A 293 7.48 -3.63 -14.68
C LEU A 293 6.23 -3.82 -15.52
N LYS A 294 6.20 -3.23 -16.72
CA LYS A 294 5.07 -3.34 -17.63
C LYS A 294 4.85 -4.76 -18.14
N GLU A 295 5.91 -5.41 -18.65
CA GLU A 295 5.83 -6.75 -19.25
C GLU A 295 5.40 -7.82 -18.25
N LYS A 296 5.84 -7.70 -17.00
CA LYS A 296 5.50 -8.63 -15.93
C LYS A 296 4.23 -8.26 -15.16
N GLY A 297 3.63 -7.09 -15.42
CA GLY A 297 2.45 -6.61 -14.72
C GLY A 297 2.70 -6.28 -13.25
N VAL A 298 3.94 -5.96 -12.87
CA VAL A 298 4.33 -5.60 -11.51
C VAL A 298 3.86 -4.18 -11.21
N TYR A 299 3.31 -3.97 -10.02
CA TYR A 299 2.86 -2.65 -9.57
C TYR A 299 4.04 -1.82 -9.06
N LEU A 300 4.00 -0.51 -9.33
CA LEU A 300 4.92 0.47 -8.75
C LEU A 300 4.18 1.29 -7.68
N VAL A 301 4.71 1.33 -6.47
CA VAL A 301 4.23 2.14 -5.34
C VAL A 301 5.31 3.16 -5.01
N PRO A 302 5.27 4.39 -5.57
CA PRO A 302 6.43 5.28 -5.60
C PRO A 302 6.71 6.02 -4.30
N THR A 303 5.73 6.23 -3.42
CA THR A 303 5.92 6.86 -2.10
C THR A 303 6.67 8.21 -2.14
N LEU A 304 6.24 9.09 -3.01
CA LEU A 304 6.92 10.37 -3.26
C LEU A 304 6.81 11.34 -2.08
N TYR A 305 5.65 11.30 -1.38
CA TYR A 305 5.32 12.31 -0.38
C TYR A 305 6.19 12.24 0.88
N VAL A 306 6.58 11.05 1.32
CA VAL A 306 7.40 10.90 2.53
C VAL A 306 8.69 11.73 2.47
N GLY A 307 9.35 11.74 1.31
CA GLY A 307 10.53 12.57 1.07
C GLY A 307 10.20 14.07 1.11
N ASP A 308 9.16 14.49 0.42
CA ASP A 308 8.72 15.89 0.37
C ASP A 308 8.29 16.43 1.74
N TYR A 309 7.67 15.61 2.58
CA TYR A 309 7.35 15.98 3.95
C TYR A 309 8.61 16.38 4.72
N TYR A 310 9.60 15.50 4.76
CA TYR A 310 10.82 15.74 5.54
C TYR A 310 11.69 16.88 4.98
N LEU A 311 11.62 17.19 3.68
CA LEU A 311 12.32 18.36 3.12
C LEU A 311 11.88 19.69 3.73
N ASN A 312 10.64 19.77 4.23
CA ASN A 312 10.07 20.99 4.81
C ASN A 312 10.19 21.03 6.34
N GLU A 313 10.68 19.94 6.97
CA GLU A 313 10.89 19.88 8.41
C GLU A 313 12.36 20.15 8.79
N GLN A 314 12.56 20.69 9.98
CA GLN A 314 13.92 20.79 10.53
C GLN A 314 14.37 19.39 10.96
N PRO A 315 15.56 18.93 10.54
CA PRO A 315 16.04 17.62 10.91
C PRO A 315 16.14 17.44 12.42
N GLY A 316 15.48 16.44 12.98
CA GLY A 316 15.56 16.06 14.38
C GLY A 316 16.66 15.05 14.67
N SER A 317 17.24 14.43 13.62
CA SER A 317 18.29 13.43 13.71
C SER A 317 19.26 13.51 12.53
N GLU A 318 20.43 12.87 12.68
CA GLU A 318 21.40 12.72 11.58
C GLU A 318 20.82 11.91 10.42
N ALA A 319 20.03 10.87 10.73
CA ALA A 319 19.35 10.05 9.73
C ALA A 319 18.37 10.87 8.90
N GLN A 320 17.57 11.74 9.52
CA GLN A 320 16.69 12.66 8.81
C GLN A 320 17.46 13.69 7.98
N ALA A 321 18.54 14.25 8.52
CA ALA A 321 19.38 15.21 7.77
C ALA A 321 19.93 14.57 6.48
N LYS A 322 20.41 13.32 6.58
CA LYS A 322 20.89 12.55 5.42
C LYS A 322 19.77 12.25 4.43
N MET A 323 18.60 11.83 4.91
CA MET A 323 17.44 11.60 4.05
C MET A 323 17.04 12.87 3.29
N ASN A 324 16.99 14.01 3.97
CA ASN A 324 16.69 15.31 3.35
C ASN A 324 17.71 15.67 2.26
N GLU A 325 19.00 15.40 2.48
CA GLU A 325 20.06 15.58 1.48
C GLU A 325 19.80 14.69 0.25
N LEU A 326 19.58 13.40 0.46
CA LEU A 326 19.32 12.44 -0.61
C LEU A 326 18.03 12.77 -1.37
N THR A 327 16.97 13.16 -0.66
CA THR A 327 15.71 13.58 -1.29
C THR A 327 15.91 14.81 -2.17
N ARG A 328 16.57 15.87 -1.67
CA ARG A 328 16.88 17.07 -2.50
C ARG A 328 17.65 16.67 -3.75
N LYS A 329 18.61 15.77 -3.60
CA LYS A 329 19.46 15.32 -4.71
C LYS A 329 18.67 14.52 -5.76
N TYR A 330 17.73 13.66 -5.34
CA TYR A 330 17.12 12.68 -6.23
C TYR A 330 15.64 12.92 -6.54
N ARG A 331 14.97 13.88 -5.86
CA ARG A 331 13.53 14.15 -6.05
C ARG A 331 13.12 14.32 -7.51
N ALA A 332 13.81 15.19 -8.23
CA ALA A 332 13.47 15.44 -9.62
C ALA A 332 13.66 14.20 -10.51
N GLN A 333 14.70 13.41 -10.26
CA GLN A 333 14.94 12.14 -10.96
C GLN A 333 13.83 11.12 -10.64
N HIS A 334 13.42 11.02 -9.38
CA HIS A 334 12.38 10.09 -8.94
C HIS A 334 11.04 10.42 -9.60
N ILE A 335 10.58 11.67 -9.52
CA ILE A 335 9.35 12.11 -10.19
C ILE A 335 9.41 11.88 -11.71
N ALA A 336 10.55 12.18 -12.33
CA ALA A 336 10.72 11.94 -13.77
C ALA A 336 10.68 10.44 -14.13
N ALA A 337 11.26 9.56 -13.30
CA ALA A 337 11.21 8.11 -13.50
C ALA A 337 9.78 7.58 -13.36
N VAL A 338 9.02 8.04 -12.34
CA VAL A 338 7.59 7.73 -12.16
C VAL A 338 6.77 8.22 -13.36
N GLY A 339 7.03 9.43 -13.85
CA GLY A 339 6.37 9.98 -15.05
C GLY A 339 6.63 9.13 -16.32
N LYS A 340 7.86 8.63 -16.50
CA LYS A 340 8.16 7.68 -17.58
C LYS A 340 7.38 6.37 -17.42
N ALA A 341 7.28 5.83 -16.19
CA ALA A 341 6.53 4.61 -15.89
C ALA A 341 5.02 4.79 -16.19
N ILE A 342 4.42 5.93 -15.77
CA ILE A 342 3.03 6.29 -16.08
C ILE A 342 2.83 6.34 -17.59
N LYS A 343 3.68 7.06 -18.32
CA LYS A 343 3.60 7.18 -19.79
C LYS A 343 3.77 5.84 -20.50
N ALA A 344 4.59 4.95 -19.96
CA ALA A 344 4.78 3.59 -20.48
C ALA A 344 3.57 2.67 -20.21
N GLY A 345 2.64 3.05 -19.33
CA GLY A 345 1.49 2.25 -18.91
C GLY A 345 1.82 1.17 -17.89
N VAL A 346 2.78 1.43 -17.00
CA VAL A 346 3.02 0.64 -15.80
C VAL A 346 1.85 0.85 -14.84
N ASN A 347 1.49 -0.16 -14.06
CA ASN A 347 0.50 -0.06 -12.99
C ASN A 347 1.11 0.74 -11.82
N VAL A 348 1.02 2.07 -11.88
CA VAL A 348 1.47 2.96 -10.79
C VAL A 348 0.32 3.23 -9.85
N THR A 349 0.56 3.14 -8.55
CA THR A 349 -0.48 3.27 -7.52
C THR A 349 -0.01 4.08 -6.32
N VAL A 350 -0.86 4.20 -5.28
CA VAL A 350 -0.63 5.05 -4.11
C VAL A 350 -0.19 4.21 -2.91
N GLY A 351 0.91 4.62 -2.30
CA GLY A 351 1.33 4.23 -0.96
C GLY A 351 2.02 5.41 -0.32
N THR A 352 1.71 5.70 0.94
CA THR A 352 2.20 6.94 1.57
C THR A 352 3.58 6.78 2.19
N ASP A 353 4.00 5.55 2.47
CA ASP A 353 5.17 5.24 3.29
C ASP A 353 5.11 6.00 4.64
N TYR A 354 3.94 5.89 5.29
CA TYR A 354 3.71 6.56 6.56
C TYR A 354 4.74 6.12 7.60
N VAL A 355 5.48 7.08 8.12
CA VAL A 355 6.50 6.91 9.16
C VAL A 355 6.44 8.03 10.21
N GLY A 356 5.25 8.62 10.45
CA GLY A 356 5.02 9.57 11.53
C GLY A 356 4.64 11.00 11.14
N PHE A 357 4.49 11.31 9.87
CA PHE A 357 3.95 12.60 9.43
C PHE A 357 2.43 12.70 9.73
N PRO A 358 1.81 13.91 9.69
CA PRO A 358 0.37 14.03 9.93
C PRO A 358 -0.44 13.18 8.93
N VAL A 359 -1.19 12.19 9.40
CA VAL A 359 -1.88 11.16 8.59
C VAL A 359 -2.70 11.75 7.44
N LYS A 360 -3.45 12.85 7.69
CA LYS A 360 -4.27 13.51 6.67
C LYS A 360 -3.47 14.03 5.46
N GLN A 361 -2.17 14.25 5.63
CA GLN A 361 -1.30 14.72 4.56
C GLN A 361 -0.85 13.60 3.62
N GLY A 362 -1.06 12.32 3.97
CA GLY A 362 -0.75 11.20 3.09
C GLY A 362 -1.41 11.30 1.71
N VAL A 363 -2.58 11.92 1.60
CA VAL A 363 -3.26 12.16 0.31
C VAL A 363 -2.49 13.10 -0.63
N ARG A 364 -1.47 13.81 -0.15
CA ARG A 364 -0.58 14.65 -0.99
C ARG A 364 0.23 13.81 -1.97
N GLU A 365 0.40 12.51 -1.72
CA GLU A 365 0.95 11.56 -2.69
C GLU A 365 0.20 11.63 -4.02
N LEU A 366 -1.13 11.79 -4.00
CA LEU A 366 -1.94 11.93 -5.21
C LEU A 366 -1.55 13.18 -6.02
N GLY A 367 -1.26 14.29 -5.33
CA GLY A 367 -0.79 15.53 -5.97
C GLY A 367 0.56 15.34 -6.69
N LEU A 368 1.48 14.59 -6.07
CA LEU A 368 2.79 14.27 -6.67
C LEU A 368 2.65 13.31 -7.86
N LEU A 369 1.69 12.38 -7.84
CA LEU A 369 1.38 11.55 -9.01
C LEU A 369 0.82 12.40 -10.15
N VAL A 370 0.05 13.46 -9.86
CA VAL A 370 -0.40 14.42 -10.87
C VAL A 370 0.78 15.24 -11.41
N GLU A 371 1.73 15.69 -10.56
CA GLU A 371 2.99 16.30 -10.98
C GLU A 371 3.77 15.35 -11.91
N ALA A 372 3.77 14.05 -11.63
CA ALA A 372 4.41 13.02 -12.47
C ALA A 372 3.65 12.71 -13.77
N GLY A 373 2.41 13.20 -13.97
CA GLY A 373 1.68 13.11 -15.22
C GLY A 373 0.34 12.35 -15.21
N MET A 374 -0.18 11.96 -14.06
CA MET A 374 -1.55 11.46 -13.93
C MET A 374 -2.56 12.61 -14.03
N THR A 375 -3.79 12.31 -14.45
CA THR A 375 -4.92 13.20 -14.20
C THR A 375 -5.40 13.03 -12.73
N PRO A 376 -6.11 14.02 -12.14
CA PRO A 376 -6.68 13.85 -10.79
C PRO A 376 -7.56 12.59 -10.65
N MET A 377 -8.35 12.26 -11.67
CA MET A 377 -9.15 11.04 -11.70
C MET A 377 -8.27 9.78 -11.64
N GLN A 378 -7.18 9.74 -12.40
CA GLN A 378 -6.24 8.61 -12.37
C GLN A 378 -5.56 8.47 -11.01
N ALA A 379 -5.20 9.57 -10.36
CA ALA A 379 -4.61 9.56 -9.02
C ALA A 379 -5.61 9.03 -7.97
N ILE A 380 -6.89 9.43 -8.03
CA ILE A 380 -7.94 8.87 -7.16
C ILE A 380 -8.15 7.38 -7.46
N GLN A 381 -8.17 6.98 -8.73
CA GLN A 381 -8.27 5.56 -9.11
C GLN A 381 -7.05 4.75 -8.64
N ALA A 382 -5.84 5.34 -8.63
CA ALA A 382 -4.64 4.72 -8.07
C ALA A 382 -4.78 4.45 -6.56
N ALA A 383 -5.36 5.40 -5.80
CA ALA A 383 -5.61 5.27 -4.37
C ALA A 383 -6.85 4.41 -4.02
N THR A 384 -7.57 3.89 -5.00
CA THR A 384 -8.82 3.13 -4.79
C THR A 384 -8.82 1.84 -5.58
N ARG A 385 -9.32 1.83 -6.81
CA ARG A 385 -9.46 0.65 -7.67
C ARG A 385 -8.14 -0.05 -7.93
N VAL A 386 -7.09 0.69 -8.34
CA VAL A 386 -5.79 0.08 -8.69
C VAL A 386 -5.13 -0.55 -7.48
N ASN A 387 -5.25 0.07 -6.29
CA ASN A 387 -4.80 -0.53 -5.04
C ASN A 387 -5.61 -1.78 -4.66
N ALA A 388 -6.93 -1.78 -4.89
CA ALA A 388 -7.73 -2.99 -4.69
C ALA A 388 -7.28 -4.14 -5.62
N GLU A 389 -6.94 -3.84 -6.87
CA GLU A 389 -6.38 -4.80 -7.84
C GLU A 389 -5.00 -5.31 -7.41
N LEU A 390 -4.13 -4.41 -6.89
CA LEU A 390 -2.84 -4.76 -6.31
C LEU A 390 -2.99 -5.78 -5.17
N LEU A 391 -3.95 -5.53 -4.27
CA LEU A 391 -4.24 -6.39 -3.12
C LEU A 391 -4.94 -7.72 -3.51
N GLY A 392 -5.48 -7.84 -4.72
CA GLY A 392 -6.36 -8.95 -5.11
C GLY A 392 -7.77 -8.83 -4.51
N TRP A 393 -8.18 -7.65 -4.09
CA TRP A 393 -9.45 -7.35 -3.41
C TRP A 393 -10.44 -6.56 -4.29
N GLN A 394 -10.20 -6.49 -5.59
CA GLN A 394 -11.00 -5.72 -6.55
C GLN A 394 -12.48 -6.12 -6.60
N ASP A 395 -12.82 -7.33 -6.17
CA ASP A 395 -14.21 -7.80 -6.11
C ASP A 395 -14.94 -7.38 -4.82
N HIS A 396 -14.20 -6.83 -3.86
CA HIS A 396 -14.72 -6.46 -2.53
C HIS A 396 -14.72 -4.96 -2.27
N VAL A 397 -13.68 -4.24 -2.67
CA VAL A 397 -13.45 -2.81 -2.36
C VAL A 397 -12.90 -2.03 -3.56
N GLY A 398 -12.63 -0.74 -3.39
CA GLY A 398 -11.93 0.11 -4.36
C GLY A 398 -12.83 0.79 -5.38
N THR A 399 -14.11 0.42 -5.49
CA THR A 399 -15.11 1.12 -6.33
C THR A 399 -16.48 1.10 -5.66
N VAL A 400 -17.34 2.06 -5.99
CA VAL A 400 -18.72 2.13 -5.53
C VAL A 400 -19.61 1.43 -6.57
N GLU A 401 -19.74 0.11 -6.43
CA GLU A 401 -20.50 -0.76 -7.33
C GLU A 401 -21.30 -1.80 -6.55
N ALA A 402 -22.43 -2.26 -7.13
CA ALA A 402 -23.24 -3.32 -6.52
C ALA A 402 -22.40 -4.60 -6.29
N GLY A 403 -22.61 -5.25 -5.15
CA GLY A 403 -21.90 -6.44 -4.67
C GLY A 403 -20.69 -6.14 -3.79
N LYS A 404 -20.13 -4.94 -3.82
CA LYS A 404 -18.96 -4.57 -3.02
C LYS A 404 -19.33 -4.11 -1.61
N LEU A 405 -18.34 -4.13 -0.73
CA LEU A 405 -18.44 -3.56 0.61
C LEU A 405 -18.68 -2.05 0.52
N ALA A 406 -19.53 -1.54 1.40
CA ALA A 406 -19.80 -0.11 1.48
C ALA A 406 -18.71 0.61 2.27
N ASP A 407 -17.51 0.67 1.70
CA ASP A 407 -16.39 1.46 2.17
C ASP A 407 -16.36 2.75 1.33
N ILE A 408 -16.90 3.83 1.90
CA ILE A 408 -17.17 5.10 1.19
C ILE A 408 -16.74 6.26 2.06
N ILE A 409 -16.14 7.27 1.44
CA ILE A 409 -15.84 8.55 2.09
C ILE A 409 -16.57 9.69 1.38
N ALA A 410 -16.74 10.80 2.09
CA ALA A 410 -17.20 12.04 1.48
C ALA A 410 -16.29 13.22 1.84
N VAL A 411 -16.09 14.12 0.88
CA VAL A 411 -15.32 15.35 1.04
C VAL A 411 -16.13 16.56 0.56
N PRO A 412 -15.92 17.75 1.12
CA PRO A 412 -16.55 18.96 0.60
C PRO A 412 -15.95 19.33 -0.76
N GLY A 413 -16.77 19.86 -1.66
CA GLY A 413 -16.32 20.35 -2.96
C GLY A 413 -15.98 19.27 -3.98
N ASP A 414 -15.07 19.58 -4.92
CA ASP A 414 -14.70 18.72 -6.04
C ASP A 414 -13.21 18.34 -6.01
N PRO A 415 -12.85 17.11 -5.59
CA PRO A 415 -11.47 16.67 -5.53
C PRO A 415 -10.83 16.47 -6.91
N LEU A 416 -11.61 16.46 -8.01
CA LEU A 416 -11.05 16.44 -9.37
C LEU A 416 -10.51 17.81 -9.77
N HIS A 417 -11.00 18.87 -9.16
CA HIS A 417 -10.48 20.23 -9.35
C HIS A 417 -9.37 20.56 -8.35
N ASP A 418 -9.53 20.12 -7.09
CA ASP A 418 -8.56 20.38 -6.02
C ASP A 418 -8.41 19.14 -5.11
N LEU A 419 -7.34 18.39 -5.34
CA LEU A 419 -7.04 17.18 -4.55
C LEU A 419 -6.84 17.45 -3.06
N SER A 420 -6.56 18.69 -2.64
CA SER A 420 -6.44 19.04 -1.22
C SER A 420 -7.76 18.89 -0.45
N MET A 421 -8.90 18.79 -1.13
CA MET A 421 -10.18 18.45 -0.52
C MET A 421 -10.16 17.09 0.17
N LEU A 422 -9.30 16.17 -0.29
CA LEU A 422 -9.10 14.85 0.34
C LEU A 422 -8.44 14.95 1.74
N GLU A 423 -7.81 16.05 2.11
CA GLU A 423 -7.36 16.30 3.49
C GLU A 423 -8.53 16.68 4.43
N LYS A 424 -9.74 16.91 3.88
CA LYS A 424 -10.92 17.43 4.58
C LYS A 424 -12.08 16.42 4.58
N VAL A 425 -11.76 15.13 4.79
CA VAL A 425 -12.80 14.10 4.85
C VAL A 425 -13.84 14.46 5.89
N SER A 426 -15.11 14.59 5.47
CA SER A 426 -16.26 14.99 6.28
C SER A 426 -17.12 13.80 6.72
N PHE A 427 -16.94 12.64 6.07
CA PHE A 427 -17.70 11.43 6.35
C PHE A 427 -16.88 10.20 5.95
N VAL A 428 -16.93 9.18 6.80
CA VAL A 428 -16.35 7.86 6.54
C VAL A 428 -17.39 6.80 6.82
N MET A 429 -17.55 5.87 5.90
CA MET A 429 -18.33 4.65 6.04
C MET A 429 -17.42 3.45 5.79
N LEU A 430 -17.44 2.46 6.68
CA LEU A 430 -16.69 1.22 6.58
C LEU A 430 -17.65 0.03 6.76
N GLY A 431 -17.76 -0.83 5.76
CA GLY A 431 -18.70 -1.96 5.78
C GLY A 431 -20.13 -1.52 6.05
N GLY A 432 -20.57 -0.38 5.51
CA GLY A 432 -21.91 0.17 5.69
C GLY A 432 -22.16 0.88 7.04
N ARG A 433 -21.16 0.90 7.95
CA ARG A 433 -21.24 1.59 9.24
C ARG A 433 -20.62 2.98 9.13
N GLU A 434 -21.35 4.01 9.57
CA GLU A 434 -20.75 5.33 9.74
C GLU A 434 -19.69 5.28 10.84
N VAL A 435 -18.50 5.79 10.53
CA VAL A 435 -17.40 5.89 11.47
C VAL A 435 -17.41 7.26 12.11
N LEU A 436 -17.73 7.30 13.39
CA LEU A 436 -17.71 8.54 14.17
C LEU A 436 -16.32 8.78 14.73
N ARG A 437 -15.85 10.03 14.66
CA ARG A 437 -14.66 10.46 15.37
C ARG A 437 -15.04 10.70 16.84
N PRO A 438 -14.28 10.14 17.82
CA PRO A 438 -14.53 10.35 19.24
C PRO A 438 -14.47 11.81 19.66
#